data_5bfefadaa6c9ffe4c5def28b5e66fa7b
#
_entry.id   5bfefadaa6c9ffe4c5def28b5e66fa7b
#
_cell.length_a   1.000
_cell.length_b   1.000
_cell.length_c   1.000
_cell.angle_alpha   90.00
_cell.angle_beta   90.00
_cell.angle_gamma   90.00
#
_symmetry.space_group_name_H-M   'P 1'
#
loop_
_entity.id
_entity.type
_entity.pdbx_description
1 polymer ?
#
loop_
_entity_poly.entity_id
_entity_poly.type
_entity_poly.pdbx_seq_one_letter_code
_entity_poly.pdbx_strand_id
1 'polypeptide(L)'
;MLRPRPPHRPPGFSRARSAYDDPSTPGRAARQAPPRPRRFTGGAMSDLHPFIAGLPKAELHVHHVGSASPRIVAELAGRHADSKVPTDPDALADYFTFTDFAHFIEVYLSVVDLVRTPEDVRLLTFEVARDMARQNIRYAELTVTPSSSTSRGIGDRAFLEAIEDARKAAESELGVVLRWIFDIPGEAGLAAAEETARLAVDLRPEGLVGFGLGGPEIGVPRPQFKPYFDRAVAAGLHSVPHAGETTGPETVWDALRELRAERIGHGTSSVRDPELLRYLAEHRVPLEVCPTSNIATRAVATLDEHPIALMVEAGVLVTVNSDDPPMFGTDLNQEYGVAARLLGLDERGVADLAKNSVEASFLDAAGKQRIAAEIDAYTDAWLAR
;
A
#
# COMPACT_ATOMS: atom_id res chain seq x y z
N MET A 1 17.15 -20.77 48.55
CA MET A 1 16.36 -21.30 47.42
C MET A 1 15.35 -20.26 47.04
N LEU A 2 15.67 -19.44 46.01
CA LEU A 2 14.79 -18.39 45.47
C LEU A 2 13.98 -19.01 44.34
N ARG A 3 12.64 -18.90 44.38
CA ARG A 3 11.75 -19.35 43.31
C ARG A 3 11.86 -18.41 42.11
N PRO A 4 11.82 -18.92 40.86
CA PRO A 4 11.82 -18.08 39.68
C PRO A 4 10.48 -17.32 39.53
N ARG A 5 10.56 -16.04 39.09
CA ARG A 5 9.39 -15.21 38.75
C ARG A 5 8.77 -15.73 37.44
N PRO A 6 7.44 -15.69 37.27
CA PRO A 6 6.79 -16.01 36.04
C PRO A 6 7.06 -14.93 34.97
N PRO A 7 7.01 -15.30 33.68
CA PRO A 7 7.24 -14.37 32.57
C PRO A 7 6.13 -13.30 32.53
N HIS A 8 6.52 -12.07 32.21
CA HIS A 8 5.60 -10.95 31.97
C HIS A 8 4.71 -11.25 30.76
N ARG A 9 3.40 -11.22 30.98
CA ARG A 9 2.41 -11.15 29.89
C ARG A 9 2.48 -9.75 29.27
N PRO A 10 2.43 -9.64 27.94
CA PRO A 10 2.27 -8.33 27.28
C PRO A 10 0.92 -7.71 27.67
N PRO A 11 0.80 -6.38 27.68
CA PRO A 11 -0.43 -5.69 28.03
C PRO A 11 -1.54 -6.08 27.05
N GLY A 12 -2.64 -6.59 27.61
CA GLY A 12 -3.81 -6.99 26.84
C GLY A 12 -4.42 -5.78 26.13
N PHE A 13 -4.71 -5.94 24.85
CA PHE A 13 -5.49 -4.99 24.06
C PHE A 13 -6.85 -4.81 24.75
N SER A 14 -7.08 -3.64 25.30
CA SER A 14 -8.39 -3.20 25.78
C SER A 14 -9.33 -3.13 24.56
N ARG A 15 -10.48 -3.82 24.64
CA ARG A 15 -11.55 -3.71 23.63
C ARG A 15 -11.99 -2.25 23.54
N ALA A 16 -11.46 -1.50 22.57
CA ALA A 16 -12.01 -0.24 22.15
C ALA A 16 -13.37 -0.53 21.49
N ARG A 17 -14.45 -0.01 22.07
CA ARG A 17 -15.77 -0.05 21.44
C ARG A 17 -15.72 0.79 20.18
N SER A 18 -16.24 0.22 19.07
CA SER A 18 -16.43 0.89 17.79
C SER A 18 -17.15 2.23 17.97
N ALA A 19 -16.53 3.31 17.49
CA ALA A 19 -17.08 4.66 17.49
C ALA A 19 -18.08 4.89 16.34
N TYR A 20 -18.58 3.84 15.72
CA TYR A 20 -19.42 3.93 14.52
C TYR A 20 -20.92 3.99 14.75
N ASP A 21 -21.40 3.87 16.00
CA ASP A 21 -22.84 3.92 16.33
C ASP A 21 -23.18 5.07 17.28
N ASP A 22 -23.09 6.33 16.84
CA ASP A 22 -23.71 7.46 17.53
C ASP A 22 -24.73 8.17 16.60
N PRO A 23 -26.05 8.03 16.87
CA PRO A 23 -27.11 8.60 16.04
C PRO A 23 -27.43 10.07 16.35
N SER A 24 -26.59 10.83 17.07
CA SER A 24 -26.89 12.17 17.53
C SER A 24 -26.07 13.29 16.90
N THR A 25 -26.07 13.44 15.56
CA THR A 25 -25.50 14.63 14.93
C THR A 25 -26.61 15.49 14.33
N PRO A 26 -26.86 16.73 14.80
CA PRO A 26 -27.87 17.62 14.22
C PRO A 26 -27.30 18.46 13.07
N GLY A 27 -28.10 18.60 12.01
CA GLY A 27 -28.02 19.76 11.12
C GLY A 27 -27.41 19.51 9.73
N ARG A 28 -28.20 18.88 8.86
CA ARG A 28 -27.95 18.88 7.39
C ARG A 28 -28.42 20.21 6.79
N ALA A 29 -27.51 21.16 6.53
CA ALA A 29 -27.75 22.25 5.61
C ALA A 29 -27.72 21.72 4.17
N ALA A 30 -28.75 21.99 3.37
CA ALA A 30 -28.86 21.58 1.97
C ALA A 30 -27.72 22.21 1.15
N ARG A 31 -26.73 21.38 0.75
CA ARG A 31 -25.72 21.73 -0.24
C ARG A 31 -26.21 21.26 -1.61
N GLN A 32 -26.07 22.11 -2.62
CA GLN A 32 -26.32 21.76 -4.02
C GLN A 32 -25.53 20.54 -4.41
N ALA A 33 -26.21 19.56 -5.00
CA ALA A 33 -25.59 18.34 -5.46
C ALA A 33 -24.56 18.64 -6.57
N PRO A 34 -23.38 18.00 -6.54
CA PRO A 34 -22.41 18.08 -7.65
C PRO A 34 -23.02 17.51 -8.94
N PRO A 35 -22.53 17.90 -10.13
CA PRO A 35 -23.04 17.40 -11.41
C PRO A 35 -22.91 15.88 -11.44
N ARG A 36 -23.96 15.19 -11.89
CA ARG A 36 -24.01 13.73 -11.98
C ARG A 36 -22.95 13.23 -12.98
N PRO A 37 -22.13 12.24 -12.59
CA PRO A 37 -21.19 11.61 -13.52
C PRO A 37 -21.96 10.97 -14.68
N ARG A 38 -21.38 11.01 -15.88
CA ARG A 38 -21.93 10.39 -17.08
C ARG A 38 -22.09 8.89 -16.84
N ARG A 39 -23.30 8.36 -17.13
CA ARG A 39 -23.56 6.91 -17.10
C ARG A 39 -22.69 6.24 -18.18
N PHE A 40 -21.71 5.45 -17.74
CA PHE A 40 -20.94 4.59 -18.63
C PHE A 40 -21.74 3.30 -18.90
N THR A 41 -21.87 2.95 -20.15
CA THR A 41 -22.52 1.71 -20.61
C THR A 41 -21.55 0.54 -20.39
N GLY A 42 -21.94 -0.44 -19.58
CA GLY A 42 -21.12 -1.61 -19.23
C GLY A 42 -20.86 -2.51 -20.45
N GLY A 43 -19.69 -2.38 -21.03
CA GLY A 43 -19.25 -3.23 -22.15
C GLY A 43 -17.74 -3.47 -22.22
N ALA A 44 -16.92 -2.62 -21.60
CA ALA A 44 -15.49 -2.52 -21.95
C ALA A 44 -14.49 -3.27 -21.04
N MET A 45 -14.92 -3.91 -19.93
CA MET A 45 -13.96 -4.52 -18.97
C MET A 45 -13.33 -5.82 -19.45
N SER A 46 -14.03 -6.65 -20.23
CA SER A 46 -13.50 -7.94 -20.67
C SER A 46 -12.40 -7.81 -21.72
N ASP A 47 -12.40 -6.71 -22.48
CA ASP A 47 -11.53 -6.55 -23.63
C ASP A 47 -10.14 -5.99 -23.28
N LEU A 48 -10.03 -5.20 -22.17
CA LEU A 48 -8.77 -4.63 -21.71
C LEU A 48 -7.91 -5.60 -20.88
N HIS A 49 -8.49 -6.65 -20.30
CA HIS A 49 -7.75 -7.56 -19.40
C HIS A 49 -6.49 -8.17 -20.02
N PRO A 50 -6.49 -8.68 -21.28
CA PRO A 50 -5.28 -9.21 -21.91
C PRO A 50 -4.21 -8.14 -22.15
N PHE A 51 -4.63 -6.90 -22.48
CA PHE A 51 -3.70 -5.77 -22.60
C PHE A 51 -3.05 -5.44 -21.28
N ILE A 52 -3.84 -5.28 -20.23
CA ILE A 52 -3.37 -4.95 -18.88
C ILE A 52 -2.41 -6.03 -18.33
N ALA A 53 -2.73 -7.31 -18.55
CA ALA A 53 -1.88 -8.41 -18.08
C ALA A 53 -0.47 -8.38 -18.70
N GLY A 54 -0.34 -7.98 -19.96
CA GLY A 54 0.95 -7.86 -20.64
C GLY A 54 1.65 -6.51 -20.48
N LEU A 55 0.95 -5.48 -20.00
CA LEU A 55 1.49 -4.14 -19.87
C LEU A 55 2.58 -4.09 -18.79
N PRO A 56 3.79 -3.54 -19.06
CA PRO A 56 4.76 -3.26 -18.02
C PRO A 56 4.21 -2.22 -17.02
N LYS A 57 4.42 -2.44 -15.72
CA LYS A 57 3.87 -1.60 -14.65
C LYS A 57 4.89 -1.29 -13.58
N ALA A 58 4.67 -0.18 -12.87
CA ALA A 58 5.28 0.09 -11.56
C ALA A 58 4.19 0.12 -10.49
N GLU A 59 4.48 -0.37 -9.30
CA GLU A 59 3.59 -0.35 -8.15
C GLU A 59 4.26 0.38 -6.99
N LEU A 60 3.59 1.39 -6.42
CA LEU A 60 4.19 2.32 -5.47
C LEU A 60 3.57 2.26 -4.07
N HIS A 61 2.41 1.60 -3.94
CA HIS A 61 1.68 1.47 -2.69
C HIS A 61 1.18 0.04 -2.52
N VAL A 62 2.01 -0.77 -1.89
CA VAL A 62 1.73 -2.18 -1.65
C VAL A 62 2.49 -2.63 -0.41
N HIS A 63 1.81 -3.32 0.51
CA HIS A 63 2.37 -3.73 1.78
C HIS A 63 3.05 -5.10 1.67
N HIS A 64 4.22 -5.23 2.30
CA HIS A 64 5.06 -6.43 2.23
C HIS A 64 4.34 -7.68 2.73
N VAL A 65 3.84 -7.67 3.97
CA VAL A 65 3.13 -8.84 4.52
C VAL A 65 1.74 -8.97 3.90
N GLY A 66 1.05 -7.86 3.66
CA GLY A 66 -0.26 -7.83 3.03
C GLY A 66 -0.28 -8.37 1.60
N SER A 67 0.89 -8.45 0.95
CA SER A 67 1.05 -9.07 -0.38
C SER A 67 1.23 -10.60 -0.35
N ALA A 68 1.20 -11.22 0.83
CA ALA A 68 1.33 -12.67 0.94
C ALA A 68 0.11 -13.38 0.33
N SER A 69 0.25 -13.87 -0.89
CA SER A 69 -0.80 -14.65 -1.56
C SER A 69 -1.12 -15.93 -0.78
N PRO A 70 -2.31 -16.55 -0.97
CA PRO A 70 -2.67 -17.82 -0.32
C PRO A 70 -1.58 -18.90 -0.49
N ARG A 71 -0.91 -18.93 -1.62
CA ARG A 71 0.22 -19.83 -1.87
C ARG A 71 1.40 -19.57 -0.92
N ILE A 72 1.77 -18.31 -0.75
CA ILE A 72 2.86 -17.89 0.16
C ILE A 72 2.47 -18.19 1.60
N VAL A 73 1.23 -17.88 1.97
CA VAL A 73 0.71 -18.14 3.33
C VAL A 73 0.70 -19.64 3.63
N ALA A 74 0.28 -20.50 2.69
CA ALA A 74 0.33 -21.95 2.84
C ALA A 74 1.76 -22.45 3.08
N GLU A 75 2.73 -21.92 2.32
CA GLU A 75 4.15 -22.29 2.45
C GLU A 75 4.72 -21.86 3.80
N LEU A 76 4.47 -20.62 4.22
CA LEU A 76 4.88 -20.12 5.53
C LEU A 76 4.25 -20.91 6.67
N ALA A 77 2.92 -21.15 6.62
CA ALA A 77 2.21 -21.92 7.63
C ALA A 77 2.74 -23.35 7.74
N GLY A 78 3.08 -23.98 6.61
CA GLY A 78 3.65 -25.33 6.56
C GLY A 78 5.03 -25.44 7.23
N ARG A 79 5.75 -24.33 7.40
CA ARG A 79 7.05 -24.27 8.10
C ARG A 79 6.91 -24.29 9.63
N HIS A 80 5.71 -24.00 10.15
CA HIS A 80 5.46 -23.83 11.57
C HIS A 80 4.36 -24.79 12.04
N ALA A 81 4.74 -25.93 12.63
CA ALA A 81 3.82 -27.00 13.04
C ALA A 81 2.77 -26.57 14.08
N ASP A 82 2.99 -25.47 14.79
CA ASP A 82 2.08 -24.87 15.76
C ASP A 82 1.14 -23.81 15.15
N SER A 83 1.28 -23.53 13.86
CA SER A 83 0.42 -22.59 13.15
C SER A 83 -1.04 -23.08 13.11
N LYS A 84 -1.97 -22.15 13.28
CA LYS A 84 -3.40 -22.39 13.09
C LYS A 84 -3.91 -21.93 11.73
N VAL A 85 -3.05 -21.27 10.94
CA VAL A 85 -3.39 -20.84 9.59
C VAL A 85 -3.46 -22.07 8.69
N PRO A 86 -4.50 -22.23 7.88
CA PRO A 86 -4.64 -23.36 6.97
C PRO A 86 -3.50 -23.43 5.95
N THR A 87 -3.17 -24.64 5.51
CA THR A 87 -2.22 -24.88 4.40
C THR A 87 -2.90 -25.42 3.16
N ASP A 88 -4.16 -25.82 3.28
CA ASP A 88 -4.99 -26.28 2.16
C ASP A 88 -5.54 -25.07 1.38
N PRO A 89 -5.47 -25.06 0.02
CA PRO A 89 -5.89 -23.92 -0.78
C PRO A 89 -7.37 -23.53 -0.63
N ASP A 90 -8.27 -24.51 -0.51
CA ASP A 90 -9.70 -24.24 -0.39
C ASP A 90 -10.01 -23.66 1.01
N ALA A 91 -9.40 -24.22 2.05
CA ALA A 91 -9.50 -23.70 3.41
C ALA A 91 -8.89 -22.29 3.53
N LEU A 92 -7.84 -21.96 2.77
CA LEU A 92 -7.27 -20.61 2.72
C LEU A 92 -8.19 -19.62 2.00
N ALA A 93 -8.88 -20.03 0.94
CA ALA A 93 -9.86 -19.17 0.28
C ALA A 93 -10.98 -18.75 1.24
N ASP A 94 -11.48 -19.69 2.06
CA ASP A 94 -12.45 -19.38 3.11
C ASP A 94 -11.84 -18.51 4.21
N TYR A 95 -10.57 -18.75 4.58
CA TYR A 95 -9.85 -18.02 5.61
C TYR A 95 -9.64 -16.54 5.26
N PHE A 96 -9.47 -16.24 3.97
CA PHE A 96 -9.38 -14.86 3.46
C PHE A 96 -10.74 -14.22 3.13
N THR A 97 -11.84 -14.85 3.55
CA THR A 97 -13.20 -14.28 3.44
C THR A 97 -13.58 -13.58 4.74
N PHE A 98 -13.53 -12.24 4.75
CA PHE A 98 -13.73 -11.47 5.97
C PHE A 98 -15.19 -11.12 6.21
N THR A 99 -15.64 -11.24 7.47
CA THR A 99 -17.00 -10.85 7.88
C THR A 99 -17.11 -9.36 8.17
N ASP A 100 -16.02 -8.76 8.67
CA ASP A 100 -15.92 -7.35 9.00
C ASP A 100 -14.43 -6.94 9.13
N PHE A 101 -14.18 -5.66 9.37
CA PHE A 101 -12.82 -5.13 9.50
C PHE A 101 -12.04 -5.73 10.69
N ALA A 102 -12.70 -6.06 11.79
CA ALA A 102 -12.01 -6.68 12.92
C ALA A 102 -11.52 -8.09 12.58
N HIS A 103 -12.33 -8.87 11.86
CA HIS A 103 -11.93 -10.19 11.34
C HIS A 103 -10.77 -10.08 10.34
N PHE A 104 -10.80 -9.07 9.43
CA PHE A 104 -9.66 -8.77 8.56
C PHE A 104 -8.38 -8.58 9.36
N ILE A 105 -8.39 -7.74 10.40
CA ILE A 105 -7.21 -7.50 11.23
C ILE A 105 -6.74 -8.78 11.95
N GLU A 106 -7.64 -9.63 12.45
CA GLU A 106 -7.28 -10.91 13.06
C GLU A 106 -6.55 -11.83 12.06
N VAL A 107 -7.07 -11.95 10.84
CA VAL A 107 -6.44 -12.75 9.78
C VAL A 107 -5.10 -12.14 9.35
N TYR A 108 -5.04 -10.82 9.13
CA TYR A 108 -3.80 -10.12 8.80
C TYR A 108 -2.71 -10.39 9.83
N LEU A 109 -3.01 -10.20 11.12
CA LEU A 109 -2.04 -10.45 12.21
C LEU A 109 -1.63 -11.91 12.28
N SER A 110 -2.51 -12.86 11.95
CA SER A 110 -2.15 -14.28 11.90
C SER A 110 -1.15 -14.60 10.80
N VAL A 111 -1.22 -13.90 9.66
CA VAL A 111 -0.24 -14.00 8.57
C VAL A 111 1.09 -13.35 8.99
N VAL A 112 1.03 -12.18 9.64
CA VAL A 112 2.23 -11.55 10.22
C VAL A 112 2.93 -12.51 11.21
N ASP A 113 2.17 -13.28 12.00
CA ASP A 113 2.72 -14.24 12.97
C ASP A 113 3.35 -15.49 12.33
N LEU A 114 3.24 -15.69 11.02
CA LEU A 114 3.96 -16.73 10.29
C LEU A 114 5.41 -16.32 9.95
N VAL A 115 5.73 -15.03 9.98
CA VAL A 115 7.08 -14.54 9.66
C VAL A 115 7.89 -14.51 10.94
N ARG A 116 8.58 -15.62 11.26
CA ARG A 116 9.25 -15.87 12.55
C ARG A 116 10.77 -15.93 12.47
N THR A 117 11.31 -16.13 11.29
CA THR A 117 12.74 -16.27 11.05
C THR A 117 13.20 -15.39 9.90
N PRO A 118 14.50 -15.09 9.78
CA PRO A 118 15.04 -14.40 8.61
C PRO A 118 14.76 -15.14 7.30
N GLU A 119 14.70 -16.47 7.33
CA GLU A 119 14.38 -17.32 6.17
C GLU A 119 12.91 -17.14 5.76
N ASP A 120 11.98 -16.92 6.71
CA ASP A 120 10.59 -16.61 6.40
C ASP A 120 10.45 -15.22 5.79
N VAL A 121 11.21 -14.24 6.28
CA VAL A 121 11.28 -12.88 5.70
C VAL A 121 11.78 -12.95 4.25
N ARG A 122 12.86 -13.69 4.02
CA ARG A 122 13.45 -13.88 2.68
C ARG A 122 12.46 -14.56 1.74
N LEU A 123 11.81 -15.63 2.20
CA LEU A 123 10.82 -16.38 1.43
C LEU A 123 9.66 -15.48 1.04
N LEU A 124 9.03 -14.80 2.02
CA LEU A 124 7.94 -13.87 1.78
C LEU A 124 8.32 -12.83 0.72
N THR A 125 9.44 -12.15 0.91
CA THR A 125 9.90 -11.08 0.01
C THR A 125 10.12 -11.58 -1.42
N PHE A 126 10.79 -12.72 -1.59
CA PHE A 126 11.08 -13.27 -2.91
C PHE A 126 9.82 -13.80 -3.62
N GLU A 127 8.92 -14.46 -2.88
CA GLU A 127 7.68 -15.00 -3.45
C GLU A 127 6.67 -13.89 -3.80
N VAL A 128 6.63 -12.79 -3.03
CA VAL A 128 5.88 -11.58 -3.39
C VAL A 128 6.42 -11.00 -4.70
N ALA A 129 7.73 -10.87 -4.84
CA ALA A 129 8.33 -10.42 -6.10
C ALA A 129 7.99 -11.36 -7.28
N ARG A 130 7.91 -12.67 -7.04
CA ARG A 130 7.50 -13.65 -8.06
C ARG A 130 6.04 -13.44 -8.49
N ASP A 131 5.14 -13.16 -7.55
CA ASP A 131 3.74 -12.86 -7.87
C ASP A 131 3.61 -11.52 -8.61
N MET A 132 4.45 -10.52 -8.29
CA MET A 132 4.58 -9.26 -9.04
C MET A 132 5.10 -9.48 -10.47
N ALA A 133 6.12 -10.33 -10.65
CA ALA A 133 6.64 -10.67 -11.98
C ALA A 133 5.56 -11.26 -12.90
N ARG A 134 4.67 -12.12 -12.36
CA ARG A 134 3.53 -12.69 -13.10
C ARG A 134 2.53 -11.65 -13.58
N GLN A 135 2.45 -10.51 -12.89
CA GLN A 135 1.62 -9.37 -13.25
C GLN A 135 2.35 -8.37 -14.16
N ASN A 136 3.54 -8.70 -14.63
CA ASN A 136 4.39 -7.86 -15.45
C ASN A 136 4.84 -6.54 -14.78
N ILE A 137 4.94 -6.55 -13.45
CA ILE A 137 5.50 -5.45 -12.66
C ILE A 137 7.02 -5.44 -12.85
N ARG A 138 7.59 -4.30 -13.20
CA ARG A 138 9.02 -4.07 -13.42
C ARG A 138 9.71 -3.43 -12.23
N TYR A 139 8.94 -2.66 -11.46
CA TYR A 139 9.41 -1.91 -10.32
C TYR A 139 8.33 -1.87 -9.25
N ALA A 140 8.71 -2.07 -8.00
CA ALA A 140 7.79 -1.90 -6.88
C ALA A 140 8.48 -1.25 -5.68
N GLU A 141 7.73 -0.39 -4.98
CA GLU A 141 8.11 0.18 -3.70
C GLU A 141 7.24 -0.49 -2.62
N LEU A 142 7.81 -1.53 -2.00
CA LEU A 142 7.12 -2.27 -0.93
C LEU A 142 7.17 -1.48 0.37
N THR A 143 5.99 -1.21 0.93
CA THR A 143 5.84 -0.68 2.27
C THR A 143 6.12 -1.79 3.29
N VAL A 144 7.15 -1.60 4.08
CA VAL A 144 7.63 -2.57 5.07
C VAL A 144 7.56 -1.95 6.44
N THR A 145 6.89 -2.64 7.37
CA THR A 145 6.82 -2.28 8.80
C THR A 145 7.85 -3.11 9.58
N PRO A 146 9.08 -2.64 9.79
CA PRO A 146 10.15 -3.46 10.39
C PRO A 146 9.79 -4.01 11.77
N SER A 147 9.08 -3.21 12.59
CA SER A 147 8.65 -3.61 13.93
C SER A 147 7.75 -4.85 13.95
N SER A 148 7.07 -5.17 12.84
CA SER A 148 6.30 -6.41 12.70
C SER A 148 7.18 -7.66 12.82
N SER A 149 8.43 -7.60 12.41
CA SER A 149 9.39 -8.69 12.50
C SER A 149 10.31 -8.58 13.73
N THR A 150 10.84 -7.37 14.01
CA THR A 150 11.80 -7.16 15.11
C THR A 150 11.17 -7.38 16.49
N SER A 151 9.93 -6.97 16.70
CA SER A 151 9.19 -7.23 17.94
C SER A 151 8.89 -8.72 18.19
N ARG A 152 9.00 -9.55 17.15
CA ARG A 152 8.84 -11.01 17.22
C ARG A 152 10.17 -11.75 17.40
N GLY A 153 11.26 -11.01 17.61
CA GLY A 153 12.58 -11.57 17.96
C GLY A 153 13.50 -11.78 16.75
N ILE A 154 13.14 -11.37 15.56
CA ILE A 154 14.07 -11.32 14.44
C ILE A 154 15.00 -10.13 14.65
N GLY A 155 16.30 -10.38 14.81
CA GLY A 155 17.26 -9.30 15.03
C GLY A 155 17.34 -8.35 13.83
N ASP A 156 17.50 -7.06 14.09
CA ASP A 156 17.50 -5.98 13.08
C ASP A 156 18.35 -6.30 11.86
N ARG A 157 19.61 -6.68 12.10
CA ARG A 157 20.55 -6.97 11.01
C ARG A 157 20.13 -8.19 10.18
N ALA A 158 19.67 -9.25 10.84
CA ALA A 158 19.21 -10.45 10.17
C ALA A 158 17.96 -10.20 9.32
N PHE A 159 17.05 -9.35 9.82
CA PHE A 159 15.88 -8.88 9.06
C PHE A 159 16.31 -8.10 7.81
N LEU A 160 17.20 -7.11 7.97
CA LEU A 160 17.67 -6.29 6.85
C LEU A 160 18.45 -7.09 5.81
N GLU A 161 19.29 -8.03 6.25
CA GLU A 161 20.02 -8.94 5.35
C GLU A 161 19.05 -9.82 4.56
N ALA A 162 17.99 -10.33 5.20
CA ALA A 162 16.99 -11.19 4.55
C ALA A 162 16.20 -10.47 3.44
N ILE A 163 15.72 -9.25 3.68
CA ILE A 163 15.01 -8.47 2.66
C ILE A 163 15.95 -8.07 1.50
N GLU A 164 17.19 -7.68 1.81
CA GLU A 164 18.17 -7.29 0.80
C GLU A 164 18.64 -8.47 -0.07
N ASP A 165 18.81 -9.65 0.51
CA ASP A 165 19.14 -10.86 -0.26
C ASP A 165 17.99 -11.22 -1.21
N ALA A 166 16.75 -11.19 -0.72
CA ALA A 166 15.57 -11.43 -1.56
C ALA A 166 15.41 -10.37 -2.66
N ARG A 167 15.66 -9.09 -2.37
CA ARG A 167 15.62 -8.00 -3.36
C ARG A 167 16.61 -8.27 -4.52
N LYS A 168 17.85 -8.61 -4.18
CA LYS A 168 18.88 -8.90 -5.18
C LYS A 168 18.54 -10.12 -6.01
N ALA A 169 18.00 -11.17 -5.39
CA ALA A 169 17.52 -12.36 -6.09
C ALA A 169 16.33 -12.02 -7.01
N ALA A 170 15.35 -11.22 -6.56
CA ALA A 170 14.22 -10.81 -7.36
C ALA A 170 14.64 -10.01 -8.61
N GLU A 171 15.59 -9.10 -8.47
CA GLU A 171 16.11 -8.32 -9.59
C GLU A 171 16.84 -9.21 -10.60
N SER A 172 17.69 -10.15 -10.14
CA SER A 172 18.50 -11.01 -11.01
C SER A 172 17.72 -12.16 -11.66
N GLU A 173 16.76 -12.76 -10.95
CA GLU A 173 16.06 -13.97 -11.39
C GLU A 173 14.70 -13.70 -12.03
N LEU A 174 14.01 -12.62 -11.57
CA LEU A 174 12.63 -12.30 -11.97
C LEU A 174 12.54 -11.01 -12.78
N GLY A 175 13.58 -10.17 -12.80
CA GLY A 175 13.58 -8.88 -13.47
C GLY A 175 12.68 -7.83 -12.78
N VAL A 176 12.36 -8.03 -11.50
CA VAL A 176 11.58 -7.10 -10.68
C VAL A 176 12.51 -6.29 -9.79
N VAL A 177 12.55 -4.99 -9.97
CA VAL A 177 13.33 -4.07 -9.14
C VAL A 177 12.52 -3.70 -7.92
N LEU A 178 12.90 -4.20 -6.74
CA LEU A 178 12.26 -3.84 -5.47
C LEU A 178 12.98 -2.69 -4.78
N ARG A 179 12.20 -1.82 -4.14
CA ARG A 179 12.66 -0.79 -3.20
C ARG A 179 11.76 -0.83 -1.96
N TRP A 180 12.26 -0.25 -0.87
CA TRP A 180 11.59 -0.25 0.41
C TRP A 180 11.11 1.15 0.78
N ILE A 181 9.88 1.22 1.29
CA ILE A 181 9.38 2.32 2.11
C ILE A 181 9.25 1.76 3.52
N PHE A 182 10.08 2.20 4.47
CA PHE A 182 9.89 1.79 5.87
C PHE A 182 8.85 2.67 6.52
N ASP A 183 7.77 2.05 7.00
CA ASP A 183 6.66 2.79 7.60
C ASP A 183 6.58 2.61 9.12
N ILE A 184 6.12 3.67 9.76
CA ILE A 184 5.73 3.67 11.16
C ILE A 184 4.33 3.07 11.27
N PRO A 185 4.09 2.03 12.09
CA PRO A 185 2.73 1.65 12.47
C PRO A 185 2.20 2.69 13.46
N GLY A 186 1.34 3.60 12.98
CA GLY A 186 0.93 4.81 13.71
C GLY A 186 0.29 4.51 15.06
N GLU A 187 -0.49 3.44 15.16
CA GLU A 187 -1.14 2.98 16.39
C GLU A 187 -0.15 2.48 17.47
N ALA A 188 1.04 2.05 17.06
CA ALA A 188 2.09 1.62 18.01
C ALA A 188 2.84 2.80 18.64
N GLY A 189 2.57 4.02 18.18
CA GLY A 189 3.01 5.26 18.79
C GLY A 189 4.49 5.60 18.58
N LEU A 190 4.98 6.56 19.40
CA LEU A 190 6.29 7.18 19.16
C LEU A 190 7.48 6.24 19.41
N ALA A 191 7.32 5.19 20.22
CA ALA A 191 8.38 4.21 20.41
C ALA A 191 8.65 3.39 19.12
N ALA A 192 7.60 2.99 18.42
CA ALA A 192 7.72 2.33 17.13
C ALA A 192 8.26 3.28 16.05
N ALA A 193 7.88 4.56 16.12
CA ALA A 193 8.41 5.60 15.23
C ALA A 193 9.93 5.77 15.40
N GLU A 194 10.44 5.79 16.66
CA GLU A 194 11.89 5.86 16.92
C GLU A 194 12.61 4.61 16.41
N GLU A 195 12.05 3.42 16.61
CA GLU A 195 12.62 2.17 16.12
C GLU A 195 12.69 2.17 14.58
N THR A 196 11.59 2.51 13.91
CA THR A 196 11.54 2.58 12.44
C THR A 196 12.55 3.61 11.91
N ALA A 197 12.62 4.80 12.51
CA ALA A 197 13.57 5.84 12.10
C ALA A 197 15.03 5.41 12.33
N ARG A 198 15.33 4.71 13.42
CA ARG A 198 16.66 4.15 13.70
C ARG A 198 17.05 3.12 12.62
N LEU A 199 16.17 2.19 12.29
CA LEU A 199 16.41 1.18 11.25
C LEU A 199 16.59 1.84 9.88
N ALA A 200 15.77 2.84 9.56
CA ALA A 200 15.82 3.54 8.29
C ALA A 200 17.06 4.41 8.11
N VAL A 201 17.51 5.09 9.16
CA VAL A 201 18.58 6.09 9.08
C VAL A 201 19.94 5.53 9.48
N ASP A 202 20.01 4.81 10.62
CA ASP A 202 21.28 4.38 11.19
C ASP A 202 21.79 3.07 10.56
N LEU A 203 20.88 2.17 10.14
CA LEU A 203 21.24 0.90 9.50
C LEU A 203 21.04 0.92 7.97
N ARG A 204 20.13 1.69 7.48
CA ARG A 204 19.83 2.06 6.08
C ARG A 204 20.15 0.95 5.06
N PRO A 205 19.26 -0.01 4.83
CA PRO A 205 19.47 -1.03 3.81
C PRO A 205 19.57 -0.40 2.41
N GLU A 206 20.29 -1.06 1.50
CA GLU A 206 20.61 -0.53 0.16
C GLU A 206 19.35 -0.20 -0.67
N GLY A 207 18.30 -1.03 -0.56
CA GLY A 207 17.04 -0.84 -1.28
C GLY A 207 16.10 0.22 -0.70
N LEU A 208 16.44 0.83 0.45
CA LEU A 208 15.55 1.78 1.13
C LEU A 208 15.56 3.14 0.41
N VAL A 209 14.40 3.58 -0.05
CA VAL A 209 14.20 4.85 -0.74
C VAL A 209 13.29 5.81 0.02
N GLY A 210 12.36 5.32 0.83
CA GLY A 210 11.38 6.17 1.48
C GLY A 210 11.07 5.80 2.93
N PHE A 211 10.36 6.74 3.56
CA PHE A 211 9.91 6.66 4.94
C PHE A 211 8.42 7.00 4.99
N GLY A 212 7.62 6.12 5.57
CA GLY A 212 6.18 6.16 5.57
C GLY A 212 5.56 6.18 6.97
N LEU A 213 4.25 6.25 6.97
CA LEU A 213 3.40 6.16 8.15
C LEU A 213 2.12 5.45 7.71
N GLY A 214 1.84 4.28 8.25
CA GLY A 214 0.64 3.49 8.01
C GLY A 214 -0.25 3.36 9.25
N GLY A 215 -1.21 2.45 9.15
CA GLY A 215 -2.16 2.16 10.22
C GLY A 215 -3.28 3.19 10.33
N PRO A 216 -4.16 3.06 11.36
CA PRO A 216 -5.35 3.89 11.50
C PRO A 216 -5.00 5.38 11.59
N GLU A 217 -5.81 6.19 10.90
CA GLU A 217 -5.67 7.65 10.96
C GLU A 217 -6.46 8.26 12.12
N ILE A 218 -7.62 7.66 12.45
CA ILE A 218 -8.51 8.16 13.49
C ILE A 218 -7.83 8.05 14.85
N GLY A 219 -7.67 9.18 15.52
CA GLY A 219 -7.00 9.24 16.83
C GLY A 219 -5.47 9.22 16.77
N VAL A 220 -4.88 9.23 15.58
CA VAL A 220 -3.42 9.22 15.35
C VAL A 220 -3.00 10.46 14.56
N PRO A 221 -2.84 11.63 15.21
CA PRO A 221 -2.48 12.87 14.54
C PRO A 221 -1.13 12.77 13.81
N ARG A 222 -1.10 13.15 12.52
CA ARG A 222 0.12 13.10 11.69
C ARG A 222 1.27 13.96 12.23
N PRO A 223 1.04 15.19 12.75
CA PRO A 223 2.12 16.07 13.22
C PRO A 223 3.00 15.50 14.34
N GLN A 224 2.50 14.56 15.15
CA GLN A 224 3.31 13.93 16.22
C GLN A 224 4.54 13.18 15.69
N PHE A 225 4.51 12.74 14.43
CA PHE A 225 5.61 11.99 13.79
C PHE A 225 6.64 12.90 13.11
N LYS A 226 6.42 14.21 13.08
CA LYS A 226 7.31 15.20 12.44
C LYS A 226 8.81 14.99 12.74
N PRO A 227 9.25 14.78 14.01
CA PRO A 227 10.68 14.65 14.30
C PRO A 227 11.34 13.46 13.57
N TYR A 228 10.61 12.38 13.36
CA TYR A 228 11.09 11.18 12.68
C TYR A 228 11.16 11.37 11.18
N PHE A 229 10.15 12.02 10.59
CA PHE A 229 10.17 12.39 9.18
C PHE A 229 11.27 13.42 8.88
N ASP A 230 11.45 14.45 9.72
CA ASP A 230 12.55 15.40 9.56
C ASP A 230 13.92 14.69 9.57
N ARG A 231 14.13 13.70 10.45
CA ARG A 231 15.34 12.88 10.51
C ARG A 231 15.53 12.05 9.25
N ALA A 232 14.47 11.37 8.78
CA ALA A 232 14.50 10.53 7.58
C ALA A 232 14.79 11.35 6.31
N VAL A 233 14.08 12.49 6.14
CA VAL A 233 14.29 13.39 4.99
C VAL A 233 15.69 14.04 5.03
N ALA A 234 16.19 14.42 6.21
CA ALA A 234 17.56 14.93 6.35
C ALA A 234 18.62 13.86 5.98
N ALA A 235 18.30 12.58 6.15
CA ALA A 235 19.12 11.46 5.69
C ALA A 235 18.96 11.15 4.20
N GLY A 236 18.11 11.88 3.45
CA GLY A 236 17.87 11.71 2.02
C GLY A 236 16.87 10.58 1.70
N LEU A 237 15.94 10.29 2.59
CA LEU A 237 14.79 9.43 2.31
C LEU A 237 13.60 10.28 1.87
N HIS A 238 12.78 9.73 0.98
CA HIS A 238 11.54 10.34 0.51
C HIS A 238 10.42 10.14 1.53
N SER A 239 9.53 11.13 1.69
CA SER A 239 8.39 11.08 2.61
C SER A 239 7.13 10.60 1.91
N VAL A 240 6.55 9.47 2.37
CA VAL A 240 5.38 8.82 1.77
C VAL A 240 4.40 8.36 2.87
N PRO A 241 3.74 9.27 3.59
CA PRO A 241 2.75 8.89 4.60
C PRO A 241 1.38 8.57 4.01
N HIS A 242 0.64 7.65 4.63
CA HIS A 242 -0.80 7.52 4.42
C HIS A 242 -1.52 8.72 5.03
N ALA A 243 -2.42 9.33 4.27
CA ALA A 243 -3.25 10.44 4.76
C ALA A 243 -4.54 10.61 3.96
N GLY A 244 -5.63 10.95 4.64
CA GLY A 244 -6.91 11.23 4.01
C GLY A 244 -7.60 10.01 3.41
N GLU A 245 -7.32 8.83 3.91
CA GLU A 245 -8.07 7.61 3.61
C GLU A 245 -9.35 7.55 4.43
N THR A 246 -9.21 7.39 5.75
CA THR A 246 -10.34 7.23 6.68
C THR A 246 -10.70 8.51 7.44
N THR A 247 -9.91 9.57 7.26
CA THR A 247 -10.12 10.91 7.84
C THR A 247 -10.42 11.96 6.76
N GLY A 248 -10.37 13.24 7.11
CA GLY A 248 -10.64 14.33 6.18
C GLY A 248 -9.40 14.88 5.50
N PRO A 249 -9.55 15.88 4.60
CA PRO A 249 -8.45 16.52 3.89
C PRO A 249 -7.44 17.21 4.82
N GLU A 250 -7.80 17.49 6.06
CA GLU A 250 -6.91 18.07 7.08
C GLU A 250 -5.69 17.18 7.35
N THR A 251 -5.84 15.86 7.32
CA THR A 251 -4.71 14.93 7.52
C THR A 251 -3.77 14.91 6.32
N VAL A 252 -4.28 15.15 5.11
CA VAL A 252 -3.44 15.34 3.91
C VAL A 252 -2.65 16.64 4.02
N TRP A 253 -3.28 17.75 4.48
CA TRP A 253 -2.56 18.98 4.77
C TRP A 253 -1.49 18.82 5.83
N ASP A 254 -1.76 18.06 6.90
CA ASP A 254 -0.78 17.74 7.93
C ASP A 254 0.40 16.95 7.36
N ALA A 255 0.13 15.95 6.52
CA ALA A 255 1.17 15.18 5.85
C ALA A 255 2.07 16.06 4.96
N LEU A 256 1.48 16.99 4.20
CA LEU A 256 2.22 17.91 3.34
C LEU A 256 3.07 18.91 4.15
N ARG A 257 2.50 19.51 5.18
CA ARG A 257 3.10 20.62 5.92
C ARG A 257 4.07 20.17 7.00
N GLU A 258 3.71 19.10 7.70
CA GLU A 258 4.46 18.64 8.87
C GLU A 258 5.35 17.43 8.57
N LEU A 259 4.91 16.52 7.69
CA LEU A 259 5.69 15.35 7.34
C LEU A 259 6.47 15.53 6.03
N ARG A 260 6.31 16.67 5.34
CA ARG A 260 7.03 16.99 4.09
C ARG A 260 6.76 15.96 2.99
N ALA A 261 5.52 15.48 2.92
CA ALA A 261 5.13 14.42 2.00
C ALA A 261 5.43 14.79 0.55
N GLU A 262 6.13 13.90 -0.15
CA GLU A 262 6.40 13.98 -1.59
C GLU A 262 5.35 13.19 -2.39
N ARG A 263 4.75 12.17 -1.79
CA ARG A 263 3.57 11.43 -2.25
C ARG A 263 2.67 11.15 -1.04
N ILE A 264 1.40 10.91 -1.32
CA ILE A 264 0.39 10.62 -0.29
C ILE A 264 -0.22 9.25 -0.59
N GLY A 265 -0.13 8.33 0.37
CA GLY A 265 -0.91 7.09 0.34
C GLY A 265 -2.40 7.40 0.42
N HIS A 266 -3.18 6.87 -0.51
CA HIS A 266 -4.62 7.07 -0.75
C HIS A 266 -5.03 8.50 -1.09
N GLY A 267 -5.15 9.38 -0.11
CA GLY A 267 -5.55 10.78 -0.30
C GLY A 267 -7.00 10.96 -0.77
N THR A 268 -7.88 9.96 -0.61
CA THR A 268 -9.25 9.95 -1.18
C THR A 268 -10.12 11.10 -0.70
N SER A 269 -9.91 11.60 0.53
CA SER A 269 -10.65 12.73 1.07
C SER A 269 -10.28 14.09 0.46
N SER A 270 -9.17 14.18 -0.29
CA SER A 270 -8.71 15.42 -0.92
C SER A 270 -9.78 16.09 -1.81
N VAL A 271 -10.68 15.29 -2.41
CA VAL A 271 -11.78 15.82 -3.25
C VAL A 271 -12.80 16.65 -2.48
N ARG A 272 -12.76 16.62 -1.15
CA ARG A 272 -13.65 17.43 -0.28
C ARG A 272 -13.12 18.85 -0.06
N ASP A 273 -11.85 19.11 -0.47
CA ASP A 273 -11.20 20.41 -0.35
C ASP A 273 -10.65 20.85 -1.71
N PRO A 274 -11.32 21.78 -2.42
CA PRO A 274 -10.86 22.26 -3.72
C PRO A 274 -9.50 22.98 -3.69
N GLU A 275 -9.11 23.58 -2.55
CA GLU A 275 -7.82 24.22 -2.39
C GLU A 275 -6.72 23.14 -2.33
N LEU A 276 -6.97 22.07 -1.60
CA LEU A 276 -6.06 20.92 -1.53
C LEU A 276 -5.87 20.27 -2.92
N LEU A 277 -6.97 19.99 -3.64
CA LEU A 277 -6.87 19.43 -5.00
C LEU A 277 -6.02 20.30 -5.92
N ARG A 278 -6.26 21.62 -5.90
CA ARG A 278 -5.48 22.57 -6.68
C ARG A 278 -4.00 22.54 -6.27
N TYR A 279 -3.71 22.54 -4.97
CA TYR A 279 -2.35 22.45 -4.44
C TYR A 279 -1.62 21.20 -4.91
N LEU A 280 -2.28 20.02 -4.78
CA LEU A 280 -1.72 18.73 -5.23
C LEU A 280 -1.40 18.74 -6.73
N ALA A 281 -2.30 19.27 -7.56
CA ALA A 281 -2.11 19.38 -9.00
C ALA A 281 -0.95 20.36 -9.36
N GLU A 282 -0.95 21.57 -8.80
CA GLU A 282 0.06 22.60 -9.07
C GLU A 282 1.47 22.17 -8.65
N HIS A 283 1.59 21.48 -7.50
CA HIS A 283 2.88 21.01 -6.97
C HIS A 283 3.22 19.59 -7.44
N ARG A 284 2.35 18.97 -8.28
CA ARG A 284 2.52 17.61 -8.79
C ARG A 284 2.79 16.58 -7.68
N VAL A 285 2.10 16.71 -6.55
CA VAL A 285 2.16 15.71 -5.47
C VAL A 285 1.27 14.53 -5.84
N PRO A 286 1.83 13.34 -6.06
CA PRO A 286 1.03 12.18 -6.45
C PRO A 286 0.16 11.66 -5.31
N LEU A 287 -1.04 11.18 -5.68
CA LEU A 287 -1.88 10.35 -4.81
C LEU A 287 -1.77 8.89 -5.24
N GLU A 288 -1.47 8.01 -4.28
CA GLU A 288 -1.33 6.56 -4.49
C GLU A 288 -2.69 5.88 -4.22
N VAL A 289 -3.53 5.83 -5.23
CA VAL A 289 -4.91 5.38 -5.10
C VAL A 289 -5.01 3.86 -5.18
N CYS A 290 -5.79 3.26 -4.25
CA CYS A 290 -6.02 1.82 -4.14
C CYS A 290 -7.53 1.55 -4.15
N PRO A 291 -8.18 1.50 -5.33
CA PRO A 291 -9.64 1.52 -5.43
C PRO A 291 -10.35 0.40 -4.66
N THR A 292 -9.91 -0.84 -4.78
CA THR A 292 -10.54 -1.97 -4.09
C THR A 292 -10.31 -1.90 -2.59
N SER A 293 -9.10 -1.54 -2.15
CA SER A 293 -8.81 -1.31 -0.73
C SER A 293 -9.72 -0.25 -0.13
N ASN A 294 -9.91 0.89 -0.82
CA ASN A 294 -10.75 1.98 -0.31
C ASN A 294 -12.22 1.57 -0.11
N ILE A 295 -12.69 0.55 -0.83
CA ILE A 295 -14.00 -0.05 -0.57
C ILE A 295 -13.95 -1.01 0.62
N ALA A 296 -12.92 -1.86 0.69
CA ALA A 296 -12.76 -2.83 1.75
C ALA A 296 -12.58 -2.16 3.12
N THR A 297 -11.82 -1.07 3.18
CA THR A 297 -11.60 -0.24 4.39
C THR A 297 -12.78 0.71 4.70
N ARG A 298 -13.78 0.76 3.80
CA ARG A 298 -14.94 1.67 3.88
C ARG A 298 -14.56 3.16 3.84
N ALA A 299 -13.40 3.48 3.34
CA ALA A 299 -13.01 4.85 3.03
C ALA A 299 -13.93 5.46 1.95
N VAL A 300 -14.39 4.62 1.03
CA VAL A 300 -15.38 4.91 -0.01
C VAL A 300 -16.50 3.88 0.07
N ALA A 301 -17.76 4.29 -0.10
CA ALA A 301 -18.90 3.41 0.09
C ALA A 301 -19.07 2.39 -1.06
N THR A 302 -18.87 2.83 -2.31
CA THR A 302 -18.98 1.98 -3.51
C THR A 302 -17.97 2.39 -4.57
N LEU A 303 -17.60 1.48 -5.46
CA LEU A 303 -16.70 1.80 -6.58
C LEU A 303 -17.24 2.92 -7.48
N ASP A 304 -18.54 3.00 -7.68
CA ASP A 304 -19.15 4.05 -8.52
C ASP A 304 -19.08 5.45 -7.87
N GLU A 305 -18.87 5.50 -6.55
CA GLU A 305 -18.64 6.74 -5.79
C GLU A 305 -17.15 7.05 -5.59
N HIS A 306 -16.27 6.21 -6.13
CA HIS A 306 -14.84 6.39 -5.93
C HIS A 306 -14.34 7.71 -6.56
N PRO A 307 -13.60 8.55 -5.81
CA PRO A 307 -13.29 9.92 -6.23
C PRO A 307 -12.17 10.04 -7.28
N ILE A 308 -11.61 8.93 -7.77
CA ILE A 308 -10.47 8.94 -8.70
C ILE A 308 -10.71 9.81 -9.94
N ALA A 309 -11.93 9.81 -10.50
CA ALA A 309 -12.25 10.64 -11.65
C ALA A 309 -12.17 12.14 -11.33
N LEU A 310 -12.63 12.56 -10.15
CA LEU A 310 -12.54 13.96 -9.70
C LEU A 310 -11.08 14.39 -9.48
N MET A 311 -10.23 13.49 -8.98
CA MET A 311 -8.79 13.76 -8.81
C MET A 311 -8.12 13.99 -10.17
N VAL A 312 -8.37 13.09 -11.13
CA VAL A 312 -7.81 13.18 -12.48
C VAL A 312 -8.34 14.42 -13.21
N GLU A 313 -9.64 14.72 -13.13
CA GLU A 313 -10.25 15.94 -13.71
C GLU A 313 -9.66 17.22 -13.12
N ALA A 314 -9.28 17.21 -11.84
CA ALA A 314 -8.59 18.33 -11.19
C ALA A 314 -7.10 18.44 -11.58
N GLY A 315 -6.56 17.52 -12.37
CA GLY A 315 -5.16 17.51 -12.80
C GLY A 315 -4.18 16.93 -11.79
N VAL A 316 -4.66 16.25 -10.75
CA VAL A 316 -3.81 15.57 -9.77
C VAL A 316 -3.14 14.37 -10.43
N LEU A 317 -1.84 14.19 -10.19
CA LEU A 317 -1.11 13.00 -10.61
C LEU A 317 -1.56 11.80 -9.75
N VAL A 318 -2.30 10.88 -10.36
CA VAL A 318 -2.81 9.68 -9.70
C VAL A 318 -2.02 8.47 -10.17
N THR A 319 -1.63 7.60 -9.22
CA THR A 319 -1.11 6.26 -9.49
C THR A 319 -2.12 5.21 -8.99
N VAL A 320 -2.14 4.05 -9.64
CA VAL A 320 -3.01 2.92 -9.27
C VAL A 320 -2.17 1.85 -8.61
N ASN A 321 -2.64 1.38 -7.47
CA ASN A 321 -1.92 0.45 -6.61
C ASN A 321 -2.91 -0.54 -5.96
N SER A 322 -2.39 -1.59 -5.32
CA SER A 322 -3.22 -2.68 -4.80
C SER A 322 -3.30 -2.78 -3.27
N ASP A 323 -2.41 -2.09 -2.53
CA ASP A 323 -2.36 -2.04 -1.07
C ASP A 323 -2.02 -3.40 -0.42
N ASP A 324 -3.02 -4.16 0.03
CA ASP A 324 -2.91 -5.54 0.55
C ASP A 324 -3.64 -6.53 -0.38
N PRO A 325 -3.13 -6.76 -1.61
CA PRO A 325 -3.92 -7.31 -2.71
C PRO A 325 -4.60 -8.65 -2.41
N PRO A 326 -3.94 -9.69 -1.86
CA PRO A 326 -4.62 -10.94 -1.56
C PRO A 326 -5.68 -10.80 -0.46
N MET A 327 -5.47 -9.88 0.47
CA MET A 327 -6.40 -9.63 1.58
C MET A 327 -7.70 -8.98 1.08
N PHE A 328 -7.62 -8.18 0.02
CA PHE A 328 -8.80 -7.52 -0.57
C PHE A 328 -9.33 -8.23 -1.81
N GLY A 329 -8.81 -9.42 -2.12
CA GLY A 329 -9.26 -10.23 -3.25
C GLY A 329 -8.98 -9.58 -4.61
N THR A 330 -7.89 -8.84 -4.71
CA THR A 330 -7.46 -8.11 -5.91
C THR A 330 -6.00 -8.40 -6.26
N ASP A 331 -5.55 -7.82 -7.35
CA ASP A 331 -4.16 -7.70 -7.77
C ASP A 331 -3.99 -6.42 -8.61
N LEU A 332 -2.77 -6.03 -8.94
CA LEU A 332 -2.55 -4.79 -9.68
C LEU A 332 -3.22 -4.80 -11.06
N ASN A 333 -3.31 -5.95 -11.75
CA ASN A 333 -4.01 -6.04 -13.02
C ASN A 333 -5.51 -5.74 -12.87
N GLN A 334 -6.13 -6.24 -11.80
CA GLN A 334 -7.53 -5.97 -11.49
C GLN A 334 -7.74 -4.50 -11.13
N GLU A 335 -6.84 -3.90 -10.34
CA GLU A 335 -6.90 -2.48 -10.00
C GLU A 335 -6.82 -1.58 -11.24
N TYR A 336 -5.96 -1.90 -12.20
CA TYR A 336 -5.92 -1.20 -13.49
C TYR A 336 -7.23 -1.36 -14.28
N GLY A 337 -7.85 -2.55 -14.25
CA GLY A 337 -9.17 -2.78 -14.85
C GLY A 337 -10.28 -1.95 -14.18
N VAL A 338 -10.25 -1.87 -12.85
CA VAL A 338 -11.18 -1.02 -12.06
C VAL A 338 -10.97 0.45 -12.41
N ALA A 339 -9.73 0.94 -12.40
CA ALA A 339 -9.42 2.33 -12.75
C ALA A 339 -9.81 2.66 -14.19
N ALA A 340 -9.55 1.76 -15.16
CA ALA A 340 -9.95 1.93 -16.55
C ALA A 340 -11.47 2.10 -16.67
N ARG A 341 -12.25 1.31 -15.93
CA ARG A 341 -13.71 1.44 -15.90
C ARG A 341 -14.16 2.77 -15.29
N LEU A 342 -13.59 3.16 -14.15
CA LEU A 342 -13.96 4.38 -13.45
C LEU A 342 -13.63 5.65 -14.23
N LEU A 343 -12.55 5.62 -15.01
CA LEU A 343 -12.05 6.73 -15.81
C LEU A 343 -12.49 6.68 -17.27
N GLY A 344 -13.10 5.57 -17.73
CA GLY A 344 -13.50 5.39 -19.12
C GLY A 344 -12.31 5.32 -20.09
N LEU A 345 -11.22 4.63 -19.70
CA LEU A 345 -9.98 4.56 -20.46
C LEU A 345 -10.02 3.43 -21.51
N ASP A 346 -9.34 3.68 -22.61
CA ASP A 346 -8.90 2.69 -23.59
C ASP A 346 -7.46 2.23 -23.28
N GLU A 347 -6.86 1.42 -24.15
CA GLU A 347 -5.49 0.91 -23.99
C GLU A 347 -4.46 2.02 -23.84
N ARG A 348 -4.60 3.13 -24.58
CA ARG A 348 -3.69 4.28 -24.49
C ARG A 348 -3.85 4.97 -23.13
N GLY A 349 -5.08 5.18 -22.68
CA GLY A 349 -5.35 5.76 -21.36
C GLY A 349 -4.81 4.91 -20.21
N VAL A 350 -4.92 3.57 -20.33
CA VAL A 350 -4.33 2.64 -19.35
C VAL A 350 -2.80 2.70 -19.38
N ALA A 351 -2.19 2.78 -20.55
CA ALA A 351 -0.74 2.94 -20.68
C ALA A 351 -0.25 4.27 -20.09
N ASP A 352 -1.00 5.37 -20.29
CA ASP A 352 -0.67 6.65 -19.67
C ASP A 352 -0.78 6.60 -18.15
N LEU A 353 -1.78 5.89 -17.62
CA LEU A 353 -1.90 5.66 -16.17
C LEU A 353 -0.73 4.84 -15.63
N ALA A 354 -0.22 3.84 -16.37
CA ALA A 354 0.97 3.09 -16.00
C ALA A 354 2.23 3.97 -16.01
N LYS A 355 2.35 4.89 -16.98
CA LYS A 355 3.45 5.87 -17.00
C LYS A 355 3.39 6.86 -15.85
N ASN A 356 2.20 7.21 -15.32
CA ASN A 356 2.07 8.01 -14.11
C ASN A 356 2.76 7.35 -12.91
N SER A 357 2.60 6.02 -12.73
CA SER A 357 3.28 5.29 -11.65
C SER A 357 4.81 5.32 -11.84
N VAL A 358 5.29 5.20 -13.09
CA VAL A 358 6.72 5.32 -13.40
C VAL A 358 7.23 6.74 -13.10
N GLU A 359 6.49 7.77 -13.48
CA GLU A 359 6.83 9.16 -13.22
C GLU A 359 6.89 9.46 -11.71
N ALA A 360 5.91 9.01 -10.95
CA ALA A 360 5.82 9.21 -9.51
C ALA A 360 6.84 8.38 -8.71
N SER A 361 7.45 7.34 -9.30
CA SER A 361 8.40 6.45 -8.61
C SER A 361 9.69 7.16 -8.19
N PHE A 362 10.43 6.56 -7.27
CA PHE A 362 11.77 7.02 -6.88
C PHE A 362 12.90 6.36 -7.70
N LEU A 363 12.57 5.83 -8.86
CA LEU A 363 13.58 5.41 -9.85
C LEU A 363 14.41 6.62 -10.31
N ASP A 364 15.67 6.34 -10.68
CA ASP A 364 16.46 7.31 -11.39
C ASP A 364 15.90 7.59 -12.81
N ALA A 365 16.38 8.66 -13.44
CA ALA A 365 15.90 9.07 -14.74
C ALA A 365 16.05 7.99 -15.82
N ALA A 366 17.13 7.19 -15.77
CA ALA A 366 17.37 6.10 -16.71
C ALA A 366 16.37 4.95 -16.51
N GLY A 367 16.09 4.57 -15.26
CA GLY A 367 15.08 3.58 -14.91
C GLY A 367 13.68 3.99 -15.36
N LYS A 368 13.29 5.24 -15.09
CA LYS A 368 12.01 5.80 -15.55
C LYS A 368 11.88 5.75 -17.07
N GLN A 369 12.91 6.23 -17.78
CA GLN A 369 12.92 6.23 -19.24
C GLN A 369 12.82 4.82 -19.83
N ARG A 370 13.52 3.85 -19.25
CA ARG A 370 13.50 2.46 -19.69
C ARG A 370 12.10 1.85 -19.56
N ILE A 371 11.46 1.97 -18.39
CA ILE A 371 10.13 1.35 -18.20
C ILE A 371 9.08 2.09 -19.02
N ALA A 372 9.13 3.42 -19.12
CA ALA A 372 8.21 4.18 -20.00
C ALA A 372 8.35 3.75 -21.46
N ALA A 373 9.56 3.54 -21.95
CA ALA A 373 9.79 3.05 -23.31
C ALA A 373 9.26 1.60 -23.52
N GLU A 374 9.37 0.73 -22.51
CA GLU A 374 8.76 -0.61 -22.55
C GLU A 374 7.23 -0.53 -22.65
N ILE A 375 6.60 0.39 -21.89
CA ILE A 375 5.15 0.63 -21.93
C ILE A 375 4.73 1.11 -23.32
N ASP A 376 5.42 2.10 -23.88
CA ASP A 376 5.11 2.65 -25.21
C ASP A 376 5.27 1.57 -26.30
N ALA A 377 6.39 0.83 -26.31
CA ALA A 377 6.65 -0.22 -27.27
C ALA A 377 5.60 -1.36 -27.21
N TYR A 378 5.19 -1.76 -26.01
CA TYR A 378 4.14 -2.75 -25.82
C TYR A 378 2.79 -2.25 -26.34
N THR A 379 2.43 -1.01 -26.03
CA THR A 379 1.16 -0.39 -26.42
C THR A 379 1.07 -0.25 -27.94
N ASP A 380 2.13 0.23 -28.58
CA ASP A 380 2.15 0.37 -30.05
C ASP A 380 2.09 -0.99 -30.76
N ALA A 381 2.80 -2.00 -30.25
CA ALA A 381 2.72 -3.36 -30.80
C ALA A 381 1.33 -4.00 -30.59
N TRP A 382 0.64 -3.68 -29.50
CA TRP A 382 -0.73 -4.14 -29.26
C TRP A 382 -1.72 -3.53 -30.22
N LEU A 383 -1.67 -2.21 -30.40
CA LEU A 383 -2.61 -1.46 -31.26
C LEU A 383 -2.37 -1.67 -32.76
N ALA A 384 -1.24 -2.25 -33.15
CA ALA A 384 -0.93 -2.60 -34.54
C ALA A 384 -1.47 -3.99 -34.97
N ARG A 385 -2.09 -4.76 -34.05
CA ARG A 385 -2.66 -6.09 -34.31
C ARG A 385 -4.02 -6.00 -34.98
#